data_0bfe8ee9824a346bf44b54633daa17b8
#
_entry.id   0bfe8ee9824a346bf44b54633daa17b8
#
_cell.length_a   1.000
_cell.length_b   1.000
_cell.length_c   1.000
_cell.angle_alpha   90.00
_cell.angle_beta   90.00
_cell.angle_gamma   90.00
#
_symmetry.space_group_name_H-M   'P 1'
#
loop_
_entity.id
_entity.type
_entity.pdbx_description
1 polymer ?
#
loop_
_entity_poly.entity_id
_entity_poly.type
_entity_poly.pdbx_seq_one_letter_code
_entity_poly.pdbx_strand_id
1 'polypeptide(L)'
;MSAYQNEIKALAALKEKXGSTWSAINPEYAARMRIQNRFKTGLDIAKYTAAIMRKDMAEYDADSSVYTQSLGCWHGFIXQQKLIXIKKHLKTTNKRYLYLSGWMVAALRSDFGPLPDQSMHEKTAVSSLIEELYTFLRQADARELDLLFTALDDARNAGDKAKEAEIQAQIDNFETHVVPIIADIDAGFGNAEATYLLAKKMIEAGACCIQIENQVSDEKQCGHQDGKVTVPHXDFLAKINAVRYAFLELGVDDGVIVARTDSLGAGLTKQIAVTXEXGDLG
;
A
#
# COMPACT_ATOMS: atom_id res chain seq x y z
N MET A 1 -1.38 26.96 -9.45
CA MET A 1 -2.82 26.73 -9.12
C MET A 1 -2.95 25.41 -8.40
N SER A 2 -3.72 25.37 -7.32
CA SER A 2 -3.84 24.19 -6.49
C SER A 2 -4.68 23.10 -7.18
N ALA A 3 -4.56 21.87 -6.67
CA ALA A 3 -5.37 20.76 -7.20
C ALA A 3 -6.86 21.05 -7.09
N TYR A 4 -7.28 21.67 -5.97
CA TYR A 4 -8.68 22.02 -5.76
C TYR A 4 -9.16 23.04 -6.80
N GLN A 5 -8.38 24.08 -7.01
CA GLN A 5 -8.75 25.12 -7.98
C GLN A 5 -8.73 24.58 -9.41
N ASN A 6 -7.77 23.69 -9.69
CA ASN A 6 -7.71 23.05 -11.01
C ASN A 6 -8.96 22.18 -11.26
N GLU A 7 -9.42 21.46 -10.22
CA GLU A 7 -10.64 20.67 -10.37
C GLU A 7 -11.85 21.55 -10.60
N ILE A 8 -11.97 22.65 -9.86
CA ILE A 8 -13.08 23.60 -10.05
C ILE A 8 -13.09 24.09 -11.49
N LYS A 9 -11.92 24.50 -11.98
CA LYS A 9 -11.80 25.05 -13.32
C LYS A 9 -12.14 23.99 -14.38
N ALA A 10 -11.62 22.78 -14.21
CA ALA A 10 -11.91 21.71 -15.17
C ALA A 10 -13.39 21.36 -15.21
N LEU A 11 -14.03 21.32 -14.05
CA LEU A 11 -15.46 21.01 -14.00
C LEU A 11 -16.32 22.16 -14.54
N ALA A 12 -15.88 23.40 -14.32
CA ALA A 12 -16.60 24.53 -14.89
C ALA A 12 -16.53 24.51 -16.42
N ALA A 13 -15.34 24.18 -16.96
CA ALA A 13 -15.19 24.06 -18.40
C ALA A 13 -16.05 22.93 -18.96
N LEU A 14 -16.10 21.83 -18.25
CA LEU A 14 -16.91 20.68 -18.67
C LEU A 14 -18.39 21.01 -18.63
N LYS A 15 -18.83 21.73 -17.60
CA LYS A 15 -20.22 22.18 -17.49
C LYS A 15 -20.59 23.08 -18.64
N GLU A 16 -19.73 24.02 -19.00
CA GLU A 16 -19.94 24.93 -20.11
C GLU A 16 -20.04 24.15 -21.41
N LYS A 17 -19.23 23.20 -21.61
CA LYS A 17 -19.23 22.39 -22.83
C LYS A 17 -20.46 21.48 -22.94
N UNK A 18 -20.71 20.92 -21.81
CA UNK A 18 -21.60 20.17 -21.83
C UNK A 18 -22.78 20.61 -21.81
N GLY A 19 -23.13 21.79 -21.82
CA GLY A 19 -24.34 22.51 -21.91
C GLY A 19 -25.39 22.09 -20.90
N SER A 20 -26.58 21.90 -21.42
CA SER A 20 -27.71 21.69 -20.52
C SER A 20 -27.63 20.48 -19.62
N THR A 21 -26.91 19.44 -20.05
CA THR A 21 -26.76 18.23 -19.25
C THR A 21 -26.10 18.55 -17.90
N TRP A 22 -25.25 19.54 -17.88
CA TRP A 22 -24.47 19.89 -16.69
C TRP A 22 -24.99 21.12 -15.96
N SER A 23 -26.18 21.62 -16.37
CA SER A 23 -26.65 22.89 -15.82
C SER A 23 -26.88 22.87 -14.33
N ALA A 24 -27.23 21.70 -13.77
CA ALA A 24 -27.50 21.58 -12.34
C ALA A 24 -26.26 21.38 -11.49
N ILE A 25 -25.10 21.18 -12.12
CA ILE A 25 -23.89 20.87 -11.39
C ILE A 25 -23.21 22.16 -10.91
N ASN A 26 -22.90 22.21 -9.62
CA ASN A 26 -22.07 23.27 -9.07
C ASN A 26 -20.62 22.79 -9.13
N PRO A 27 -19.79 23.45 -9.96
CA PRO A 27 -18.42 22.92 -10.13
C PRO A 27 -17.61 22.89 -8.85
N GLU A 28 -17.82 23.82 -7.94
CA GLU A 28 -17.04 23.78 -6.69
C GLU A 28 -17.45 22.61 -5.81
N TYR A 29 -18.74 22.34 -5.67
CA TYR A 29 -19.16 21.19 -4.89
C TYR A 29 -18.68 19.89 -5.53
N ALA A 30 -18.77 19.80 -6.84
CA ALA A 30 -18.29 18.61 -7.54
C ALA A 30 -16.78 18.44 -7.35
N ALA A 31 -16.04 19.54 -7.38
CA ALA A 31 -14.59 19.50 -7.14
C ALA A 31 -14.27 18.99 -5.74
N ARG A 32 -15.04 19.45 -4.75
CA ARG A 32 -14.83 19.00 -3.37
C ARG A 32 -14.96 17.49 -3.26
N MET A 33 -16.00 16.94 -3.89
CA MET A 33 -16.20 15.49 -3.86
C MET A 33 -15.05 14.75 -4.53
N ARG A 34 -14.52 15.29 -5.61
CA ARG A 34 -13.42 14.63 -6.30
C ARG A 34 -12.11 14.71 -5.52
N ILE A 35 -11.88 15.82 -4.87
CA ILE A 35 -10.68 15.94 -4.01
C ILE A 35 -10.76 14.98 -2.82
N GLN A 36 -11.97 14.85 -2.23
CA GLN A 36 -12.16 13.93 -1.12
C GLN A 36 -12.00 12.47 -1.56
N ASN A 37 -12.27 12.19 -2.83
CA ASN A 37 -12.22 10.84 -3.38
C ASN A 37 -11.18 10.72 -4.49
N ARG A 38 -10.01 11.30 -4.27
CA ARG A 38 -8.99 11.41 -5.30
C ARG A 38 -8.48 10.05 -5.80
N PHE A 39 -8.48 9.06 -4.91
CA PHE A 39 -8.04 7.71 -5.27
C PHE A 39 -9.27 6.90 -5.65
N LYS A 40 -9.45 6.65 -6.93
CA LYS A 40 -10.66 6.00 -7.40
C LYS A 40 -10.59 4.49 -7.29
N THR A 41 -9.39 3.93 -7.38
CA THR A 41 -9.19 2.48 -7.30
C THR A 41 -7.97 2.17 -6.45
N GLY A 42 -7.83 0.89 -6.09
CA GLY A 42 -6.62 0.45 -5.41
C GLY A 42 -5.38 0.63 -6.26
N LEU A 43 -5.53 0.53 -7.59
CA LEU A 43 -4.39 0.75 -8.48
C LEU A 43 -3.90 2.19 -8.44
N ASP A 44 -4.81 3.15 -8.30
CA ASP A 44 -4.38 4.55 -8.12
C ASP A 44 -3.54 4.69 -6.86
N ILE A 45 -3.96 4.02 -5.79
CA ILE A 45 -3.23 4.05 -4.53
C ILE A 45 -1.85 3.40 -4.70
N ALA A 46 -1.81 2.24 -5.36
CA ALA A 46 -0.54 1.53 -5.56
C ALA A 46 0.43 2.39 -6.37
N LYS A 47 -0.04 3.02 -7.43
CA LYS A 47 0.81 3.86 -8.27
C LYS A 47 1.34 5.07 -7.51
N TYR A 48 0.45 5.73 -6.76
CA TYR A 48 0.82 6.92 -6.00
C TYR A 48 1.86 6.58 -4.91
N THR A 49 1.62 5.50 -4.17
CA THR A 49 2.49 5.15 -3.05
C THR A 49 3.80 4.52 -3.54
N ALA A 50 3.78 3.82 -4.68
CA ALA A 50 5.01 3.30 -5.27
C ALA A 50 5.97 4.43 -5.64
N ALA A 51 5.43 5.50 -6.20
CA ALA A 51 6.26 6.66 -6.56
C ALA A 51 6.92 7.27 -5.34
N ILE A 52 6.20 7.34 -4.22
CA ILE A 52 6.76 7.83 -2.95
C ILE A 52 7.92 6.94 -2.52
N MET A 53 7.72 5.63 -2.54
CA MET A 53 8.73 4.69 -2.09
C MET A 53 9.97 4.75 -2.97
N ARG A 54 9.78 4.83 -4.29
CA ARG A 54 10.92 4.95 -5.22
C ARG A 54 11.71 6.23 -4.98
N LYS A 55 11.01 7.34 -4.73
CA LYS A 55 11.68 8.59 -4.44
C LYS A 55 12.52 8.48 -3.17
N ASP A 56 11.95 7.87 -2.13
CA ASP A 56 12.69 7.66 -0.88
C ASP A 56 13.92 6.78 -1.11
N MET A 57 13.78 5.73 -1.91
CA MET A 57 14.90 4.85 -2.21
C MET A 57 16.00 5.57 -2.98
N ALA A 58 15.61 6.43 -3.92
CA ALA A 58 16.60 7.19 -4.69
C ALA A 58 17.35 8.19 -3.78
N GLU A 59 16.64 8.78 -2.83
CA GLU A 59 17.27 9.68 -1.87
C GLU A 59 18.26 8.91 -0.99
N TYR A 60 17.93 7.69 -0.60
CA TYR A 60 18.86 6.85 0.15
C TYR A 60 20.10 6.50 -0.67
N ASP A 61 19.90 6.18 -1.94
CA ASP A 61 21.05 5.86 -2.81
C ASP A 61 22.02 7.04 -2.89
N ALA A 62 21.47 8.26 -2.89
CA ALA A 62 22.29 9.46 -2.93
C ALA A 62 22.92 9.76 -1.56
N ASP A 63 22.21 9.45 -0.47
CA ASP A 63 22.65 9.77 0.89
C ASP A 63 21.97 8.83 1.87
N SER A 64 22.70 7.83 2.34
CA SER A 64 22.12 6.79 3.18
C SER A 64 21.62 7.32 4.53
N SER A 65 22.14 8.44 5.01
CA SER A 65 21.65 9.01 6.26
C SER A 65 20.20 9.52 6.09
N VAL A 66 19.87 10.01 4.91
CA VAL A 66 18.50 10.42 4.63
C VAL A 66 17.56 9.21 4.67
N TYR A 67 17.99 8.10 4.09
CA TYR A 67 17.18 6.89 4.09
C TYR A 67 16.91 6.39 5.50
N THR A 68 17.92 6.32 6.33
CA THR A 68 17.73 5.81 7.70
C THR A 68 16.81 6.71 8.51
N GLN A 69 16.72 7.98 8.17
CA GLN A 69 15.84 8.91 8.85
C GLN A 69 14.42 8.88 8.30
N SER A 70 14.25 8.67 7.00
CA SER A 70 12.93 8.80 6.38
C SER A 70 12.20 7.48 6.20
N LEU A 71 12.88 6.34 6.18
CA LEU A 71 12.24 5.05 6.06
C LEU A 71 11.96 4.49 7.43
N GLY A 72 10.79 4.75 7.93
CA GLY A 72 10.30 4.11 9.13
C GLY A 72 9.22 3.13 8.71
N CYS A 73 9.16 2.03 9.41
CA CYS A 73 8.20 0.98 9.13
C CYS A 73 7.31 0.79 10.34
N TRP A 74 6.03 0.75 10.12
CA TRP A 74 5.08 0.54 11.19
C TRP A 74 4.57 -0.89 11.11
N HIS A 75 4.86 -1.64 12.15
CA HIS A 75 4.39 -3.01 12.25
C HIS A 75 3.02 -3.04 12.85
N GLY A 76 2.20 -3.90 12.34
CA GLY A 76 1.10 -4.19 13.15
C GLY A 76 -0.21 -4.27 12.47
N PHE A 77 -1.10 -4.57 13.27
CA PHE A 77 -2.47 -4.77 12.98
C PHE A 77 -3.22 -3.65 13.60
N ILE A 78 -3.94 -2.98 12.82
CA ILE A 78 -4.44 -1.71 13.26
C ILE A 78 -5.95 -1.67 13.27
N UNK A 79 -6.34 -1.45 14.34
CA UNK A 79 -7.67 -1.22 14.50
C UNK A 79 -7.98 0.07 13.99
N GLN A 80 -9.15 0.26 13.62
CA GLN A 80 -9.64 1.49 13.09
C GLN A 80 -9.30 2.68 13.98
N GLN A 81 -9.50 2.50 15.25
CA GLN A 81 -9.29 3.60 16.20
C GLN A 81 -7.84 3.99 16.34
N LYS A 82 -6.94 3.05 16.04
CA LYS A 82 -5.51 3.32 16.16
C LYS A 82 -4.93 3.96 14.91
N LEU A 83 -5.65 3.94 13.81
CA LEU A 83 -5.16 4.52 12.56
C LEU A 83 -4.90 6.02 12.70
N ILE A 84 -5.72 6.71 13.44
CA ILE A 84 -5.53 8.13 13.69
C ILE A 84 -4.22 8.42 14.43
N UNK A 85 -4.07 7.62 15.13
CA UNK A 85 -2.90 7.77 15.92
C UNK A 85 -1.66 7.49 15.15
N ILE A 86 -1.78 6.63 14.42
CA ILE A 86 -0.65 6.31 13.56
C ILE A 86 -0.38 7.42 12.58
N LYS A 87 -1.41 7.97 12.02
CA LYS A 87 -1.25 9.12 11.15
C LYS A 87 -0.45 10.22 11.83
N LYS A 88 -0.85 10.54 13.05
CA LYS A 88 -0.16 11.56 13.81
C LYS A 88 1.30 11.16 14.03
N HIS A 89 1.51 9.89 14.36
CA HIS A 89 2.86 9.37 14.55
C HIS A 89 3.70 9.47 13.28
N LEU A 90 3.11 9.09 12.16
CA LEU A 90 3.82 9.13 10.89
C LEU A 90 4.22 10.56 10.52
N LYS A 91 3.42 11.54 10.90
CA LYS A 91 3.73 12.94 10.62
C LYS A 91 4.80 13.52 11.55
N THR A 92 4.90 13.00 12.77
CA THR A 92 5.83 13.54 13.77
C THR A 92 7.14 12.77 13.88
N THR A 93 7.22 11.61 13.23
CA THR A 93 8.45 10.83 13.14
C THR A 93 8.77 10.70 11.66
N ASN A 94 9.90 10.16 11.31
CA ASN A 94 10.19 9.92 9.90
C ASN A 94 9.74 8.55 9.44
N LYS A 95 8.82 7.93 10.17
CA LYS A 95 8.28 6.62 9.80
C LYS A 95 7.12 6.83 8.86
N ARG A 96 7.27 6.39 7.64
CA ARG A 96 6.34 6.73 6.58
C ARG A 96 5.52 5.58 6.04
N TYR A 97 5.85 4.33 6.39
CA TYR A 97 5.25 3.16 5.77
C TYR A 97 4.52 2.33 6.79
N LEU A 98 3.51 1.60 6.34
CA LEU A 98 2.87 0.57 7.13
C LEU A 98 3.38 -0.78 6.66
N TYR A 99 3.82 -1.61 7.59
CA TYR A 99 4.18 -3.00 7.29
C TYR A 99 3.03 -3.89 7.71
N LEU A 100 2.50 -4.64 6.77
CA LEU A 100 1.36 -5.53 7.01
C LEU A 100 1.89 -6.95 7.11
N SER A 101 2.06 -7.39 8.34
CA SER A 101 2.75 -8.63 8.67
C SER A 101 1.83 -9.83 8.52
N GLY A 102 2.30 -10.87 7.83
CA GLY A 102 1.57 -12.12 7.73
C GLY A 102 1.41 -12.80 9.08
N TRP A 103 2.41 -12.67 9.94
CA TRP A 103 2.33 -13.20 11.30
C TRP A 103 1.13 -12.60 12.05
N MET A 104 0.99 -11.29 11.96
CA MET A 104 -0.12 -10.62 12.65
C MET A 104 -1.47 -11.01 12.04
N VAL A 105 -1.52 -11.17 10.74
CA VAL A 105 -2.76 -11.57 10.07
C VAL A 105 -3.15 -12.98 10.51
N ALA A 106 -2.18 -13.90 10.56
CA ALA A 106 -2.44 -15.26 11.01
C ALA A 106 -2.99 -15.26 12.44
N ALA A 107 -2.40 -14.44 13.31
CA ALA A 107 -2.78 -14.43 14.72
C ALA A 107 -4.14 -13.79 14.95
N LEU A 108 -4.52 -12.78 14.15
CA LEU A 108 -5.63 -11.90 14.52
C LEU A 108 -6.76 -11.81 13.51
N ARG A 109 -6.56 -12.28 12.28
CA ARG A 109 -7.55 -12.00 11.23
C ARG A 109 -8.04 -13.24 10.47
N SER A 110 -7.57 -14.42 10.82
CA SER A 110 -8.00 -15.62 10.11
C SER A 110 -9.41 -16.04 10.55
N ASP A 111 -10.21 -16.46 9.60
CA ASP A 111 -11.52 -17.04 9.90
C ASP A 111 -11.41 -18.40 10.59
N PHE A 112 -10.24 -19.03 10.52
CA PHE A 112 -10.00 -20.28 11.24
C PHE A 112 -9.76 -20.07 12.74
N GLY A 113 -9.68 -18.82 13.19
CA GLY A 113 -9.28 -18.50 14.55
C GLY A 113 -7.80 -18.14 14.62
N PRO A 114 -7.29 -17.90 15.81
CA PRO A 114 -5.88 -17.54 15.95
C PRO A 114 -4.95 -18.64 15.47
N LEU A 115 -4.01 -18.31 14.63
CA LEU A 115 -3.11 -19.27 14.00
C LEU A 115 -1.65 -18.90 14.26
N PRO A 116 -0.77 -19.90 14.26
CA PRO A 116 0.66 -19.60 14.24
C PRO A 116 1.08 -19.09 12.85
N ASP A 117 2.31 -18.63 12.78
CA ASP A 117 2.88 -18.02 11.57
C ASP A 117 3.37 -19.12 10.61
N GLN A 118 2.44 -19.81 9.98
CA GLN A 118 2.74 -20.97 9.14
C GLN A 118 1.94 -21.00 7.84
N SER A 119 1.54 -19.82 7.37
CA SER A 119 0.82 -19.68 6.09
C SER A 119 -0.46 -20.53 6.03
N MET A 120 -1.10 -20.69 7.17
CA MET A 120 -2.37 -21.44 7.18
C MET A 120 -3.58 -20.54 7.06
N HIS A 121 -3.38 -19.22 7.18
CA HIS A 121 -4.49 -18.30 7.03
C HIS A 121 -4.93 -18.22 5.56
N GLU A 122 -6.10 -17.67 5.37
CA GLU A 122 -6.68 -17.55 4.03
C GLU A 122 -5.75 -16.72 3.14
N LYS A 123 -5.55 -17.17 1.90
CA LYS A 123 -4.65 -16.49 0.96
C LYS A 123 -4.99 -15.02 0.82
N THR A 124 -6.27 -14.67 0.87
CA THR A 124 -6.72 -13.32 0.58
C THR A 124 -6.87 -12.45 1.83
N ALA A 125 -6.49 -12.95 3.01
CA ALA A 125 -6.67 -12.19 4.24
C ALA A 125 -5.87 -10.89 4.22
N VAL A 126 -4.64 -10.94 3.72
CA VAL A 126 -3.80 -9.75 3.64
C VAL A 126 -4.40 -8.75 2.64
N SER A 127 -4.86 -9.23 1.48
CA SER A 127 -5.49 -8.35 0.49
C SER A 127 -6.70 -7.64 1.06
N SER A 128 -7.54 -8.37 1.79
CA SER A 128 -8.73 -7.78 2.41
C SER A 128 -8.34 -6.72 3.42
N LEU A 129 -7.31 -6.96 4.19
CA LEU A 129 -6.88 -5.98 5.18
C LEU A 129 -6.25 -4.75 4.53
N ILE A 130 -5.54 -4.92 3.42
CA ILE A 130 -5.03 -3.77 2.66
C ILE A 130 -6.19 -2.85 2.26
N GLU A 131 -7.25 -3.44 1.72
CA GLU A 131 -8.43 -2.66 1.32
C GLU A 131 -9.04 -1.94 2.51
N GLU A 132 -9.15 -2.64 3.64
CA GLU A 132 -9.74 -2.07 4.84
C GLU A 132 -8.91 -0.89 5.36
N LEU A 133 -7.60 -1.05 5.41
CA LEU A 133 -6.72 0.02 5.89
C LEU A 133 -6.82 1.24 4.99
N TYR A 134 -6.81 1.04 3.68
CA TYR A 134 -6.92 2.18 2.78
C TYR A 134 -8.29 2.83 2.82
N THR A 135 -9.34 2.05 3.08
CA THR A 135 -10.66 2.65 3.27
C THR A 135 -10.63 3.61 4.46
N PHE A 136 -10.02 3.20 5.57
CA PHE A 136 -9.95 4.07 6.74
C PHE A 136 -9.10 5.31 6.49
N LEU A 137 -7.97 5.16 5.80
CA LEU A 137 -7.11 6.30 5.51
C LEU A 137 -7.80 7.29 4.57
N ARG A 138 -8.54 6.77 3.60
CA ARG A 138 -9.30 7.62 2.69
C ARG A 138 -10.45 8.33 3.41
N GLN A 139 -11.09 7.64 4.34
CA GLN A 139 -12.14 8.29 5.15
C GLN A 139 -11.56 9.41 6.00
N ALA A 140 -10.34 9.23 6.52
CA ALA A 140 -9.69 10.30 7.27
C ALA A 140 -9.44 11.52 6.39
N ASP A 141 -9.02 11.30 5.14
CA ASP A 141 -8.86 12.39 4.18
C ASP A 141 -10.19 13.13 3.98
N ALA A 142 -11.22 12.36 3.70
CA ALA A 142 -12.52 12.95 3.38
C ALA A 142 -13.05 13.76 4.56
N ARG A 143 -12.88 13.25 5.78
CA ARG A 143 -13.37 13.94 6.97
C ARG A 143 -12.60 15.25 7.20
N GLU A 144 -11.29 15.22 7.10
CA GLU A 144 -10.50 16.43 7.30
C GLU A 144 -10.82 17.48 6.26
N LEU A 145 -10.94 17.06 5.01
CA LEU A 145 -11.27 17.99 3.94
C LEU A 145 -12.67 18.58 4.11
N ASP A 146 -13.61 17.76 4.57
CA ASP A 146 -14.97 18.25 4.81
C ASP A 146 -14.98 19.33 5.87
N LEU A 147 -14.20 19.16 6.93
CA LEU A 147 -14.09 20.20 7.95
C LEU A 147 -13.49 21.48 7.38
N LEU A 148 -12.48 21.36 6.52
CA LEU A 148 -11.89 22.52 5.89
C LEU A 148 -12.86 23.21 4.93
N PHE A 149 -13.62 22.44 4.14
CA PHE A 149 -14.61 23.02 3.23
C PHE A 149 -15.70 23.75 4.01
N THR A 150 -16.14 23.16 5.12
CA THR A 150 -17.14 23.82 5.97
C THR A 150 -16.60 25.12 6.53
N ALA A 151 -15.37 25.10 7.03
CA ALA A 151 -14.74 26.31 7.54
C ALA A 151 -14.57 27.37 6.47
N LEU A 152 -14.27 26.95 5.23
CA LEU A 152 -14.15 27.87 4.10
C LEU A 152 -15.49 28.57 3.85
N ASP A 153 -16.56 27.80 3.80
CA ASP A 153 -17.89 28.36 3.58
C ASP A 153 -18.28 29.31 4.71
N ASP A 154 -17.98 28.95 5.95
CA ASP A 154 -18.27 29.82 7.09
C ASP A 154 -17.53 31.14 7.00
N ALA A 155 -16.24 31.08 6.62
CA ALA A 155 -15.44 32.31 6.47
C ALA A 155 -16.00 33.18 5.35
N ARG A 156 -16.41 32.57 4.24
CA ARG A 156 -17.00 33.31 3.13
C ARG A 156 -18.32 33.97 3.55
N ASN A 157 -19.16 33.24 4.27
CA ASN A 157 -20.43 33.78 4.71
C ASN A 157 -20.25 34.91 5.70
N ALA A 158 -19.20 34.88 6.50
CA ALA A 158 -18.89 35.94 7.46
C ALA A 158 -18.13 37.12 6.83
N GLY A 159 -17.74 36.99 5.59
CA GLY A 159 -16.97 38.04 4.93
C GLY A 159 -15.55 38.19 5.48
N ASP A 160 -15.04 37.15 6.14
CA ASP A 160 -13.71 37.19 6.76
C ASP A 160 -12.67 36.73 5.72
N LYS A 161 -12.14 37.70 4.99
CA LYS A 161 -11.22 37.41 3.88
C LYS A 161 -9.91 36.79 4.36
N ALA A 162 -9.40 37.25 5.50
CA ALA A 162 -8.15 36.70 6.05
C ALA A 162 -8.31 35.24 6.43
N LYS A 163 -9.45 34.90 7.08
CA LYS A 163 -9.71 33.53 7.47
C LYS A 163 -9.94 32.65 6.23
N GLU A 164 -10.64 33.20 5.24
CA GLU A 164 -10.85 32.47 3.98
C GLU A 164 -9.52 32.11 3.33
N ALA A 165 -8.58 33.05 3.27
CA ALA A 165 -7.26 32.80 2.66
C ALA A 165 -6.48 31.76 3.46
N GLU A 166 -6.55 31.84 4.78
CA GLU A 166 -5.88 30.86 5.65
C GLU A 166 -6.38 29.45 5.40
N ILE A 167 -7.70 29.28 5.35
CA ILE A 167 -8.30 27.96 5.14
C ILE A 167 -8.02 27.46 3.73
N GLN A 168 -8.08 28.38 2.74
CA GLN A 168 -7.75 28.00 1.37
C GLN A 168 -6.33 27.45 1.28
N ALA A 169 -5.38 28.06 1.99
CA ALA A 169 -4.01 27.57 2.02
C ALA A 169 -3.94 26.17 2.65
N GLN A 170 -4.73 25.94 3.69
CA GLN A 170 -4.76 24.61 4.32
C GLN A 170 -5.29 23.55 3.35
N ILE A 171 -6.32 23.91 2.56
CA ILE A 171 -6.84 22.97 1.55
C ILE A 171 -5.78 22.72 0.47
N ASP A 172 -5.12 23.78 0.01
CA ASP A 172 -4.13 23.66 -1.06
C ASP A 172 -2.92 22.83 -0.65
N ASN A 173 -2.60 22.82 0.64
CA ASN A 173 -1.45 22.10 1.17
C ASN A 173 -1.83 20.82 1.90
N PHE A 174 -3.05 20.36 1.71
CA PHE A 174 -3.51 19.16 2.39
C PHE A 174 -2.66 17.95 2.02
N GLU A 175 -2.21 17.24 3.03
CA GLU A 175 -1.44 16.01 2.85
C GLU A 175 -2.34 14.82 3.10
N THR A 176 -2.42 13.93 2.12
CA THR A 176 -3.23 12.72 2.26
C THR A 176 -2.70 11.83 3.37
N HIS A 177 -3.61 11.07 3.97
CA HIS A 177 -3.25 10.04 4.95
C HIS A 177 -2.78 8.77 4.30
N VAL A 178 -2.97 8.63 2.99
CA VAL A 178 -2.61 7.43 2.26
C VAL A 178 -1.09 7.34 2.20
N VAL A 179 -0.55 6.23 2.72
CA VAL A 179 0.88 5.99 2.80
C VAL A 179 1.18 4.61 2.21
N PRO A 180 2.44 4.36 1.82
CA PRO A 180 2.78 3.05 1.28
C PRO A 180 2.57 1.93 2.30
N ILE A 181 2.05 0.80 1.81
CA ILE A 181 1.98 -0.43 2.59
C ILE A 181 2.95 -1.43 1.99
N ILE A 182 3.78 -2.02 2.84
CA ILE A 182 4.60 -3.18 2.50
C ILE A 182 3.78 -4.40 2.90
N ALA A 183 3.34 -5.17 1.91
CA ALA A 183 2.44 -6.30 2.16
C ALA A 183 3.22 -7.60 2.15
N ASP A 184 3.00 -8.40 3.18
CA ASP A 184 3.69 -9.68 3.38
C ASP A 184 2.93 -10.77 2.62
N ILE A 185 3.57 -11.36 1.61
CA ILE A 185 2.98 -12.47 0.86
C ILE A 185 3.53 -13.81 1.35
N ASP A 186 4.21 -13.82 2.49
CA ASP A 186 4.85 -15.03 3.00
C ASP A 186 5.76 -15.61 1.93
N ALA A 187 5.65 -16.92 1.67
CA ALA A 187 6.46 -17.57 0.62
C ALA A 187 5.71 -17.67 -0.70
N GLY A 188 4.61 -16.95 -0.85
CA GLY A 188 3.84 -16.90 -2.09
C GLY A 188 2.60 -17.79 -2.12
N PHE A 189 2.36 -18.56 -1.07
CA PHE A 189 1.19 -19.41 -0.95
C PHE A 189 1.06 -20.40 -2.10
N GLY A 190 2.18 -20.93 -2.55
CA GLY A 190 2.22 -21.93 -3.61
C GLY A 190 3.38 -21.68 -4.55
N ASN A 191 3.22 -22.13 -5.79
CA ASN A 191 4.24 -21.97 -6.82
C ASN A 191 4.19 -20.57 -7.42
N ALA A 192 4.96 -20.33 -8.48
CA ALA A 192 5.05 -18.99 -9.08
C ALA A 192 3.70 -18.51 -9.61
N GLU A 193 2.89 -19.42 -10.17
CA GLU A 193 1.57 -19.01 -10.68
C GLU A 193 0.63 -18.61 -9.55
N ALA A 194 0.66 -19.34 -8.45
CA ALA A 194 -0.14 -18.97 -7.28
C ALA A 194 0.33 -17.63 -6.72
N THR A 195 1.63 -17.42 -6.69
CA THR A 195 2.22 -16.16 -6.22
C THR A 195 1.77 -15.01 -7.10
N TYR A 196 1.78 -15.21 -8.43
CA TYR A 196 1.31 -14.18 -9.36
C TYR A 196 -0.13 -13.78 -9.06
N LEU A 197 -1.01 -14.75 -8.91
CA LEU A 197 -2.43 -14.48 -8.68
C LEU A 197 -2.63 -13.70 -7.38
N LEU A 198 -1.93 -14.10 -6.33
CA LEU A 198 -2.08 -13.42 -5.05
C LEU A 198 -1.46 -12.03 -5.07
N ALA A 199 -0.28 -11.89 -5.69
CA ALA A 199 0.35 -10.58 -5.82
C ALA A 199 -0.57 -9.62 -6.58
N LYS A 200 -1.18 -10.09 -7.66
CA LYS A 200 -2.11 -9.29 -8.43
C LYS A 200 -3.24 -8.77 -7.53
N LYS A 201 -3.80 -9.65 -6.72
CA LYS A 201 -4.91 -9.26 -5.85
C LYS A 201 -4.45 -8.24 -4.80
N MET A 202 -3.26 -8.40 -4.25
CA MET A 202 -2.73 -7.44 -3.28
C MET A 202 -2.49 -6.07 -3.91
N ILE A 203 -1.96 -6.05 -5.14
CA ILE A 203 -1.70 -4.81 -5.86
C ILE A 203 -3.01 -4.12 -6.20
N GLU A 204 -4.00 -4.88 -6.64
CA GLU A 204 -5.34 -4.31 -6.91
C GLU A 204 -5.97 -3.72 -5.65
N ALA A 205 -5.62 -4.26 -4.48
CA ALA A 205 -6.09 -3.71 -3.21
C ALA A 205 -5.37 -2.42 -2.82
N GLY A 206 -4.22 -2.13 -3.44
CA GLY A 206 -3.50 -0.89 -3.21
C GLY A 206 -2.04 -1.05 -2.81
N ALA A 207 -1.55 -2.28 -2.64
CA ALA A 207 -0.17 -2.47 -2.19
C ALA A 207 0.83 -2.03 -3.27
N CYS A 208 1.78 -1.20 -2.87
CA CYS A 208 2.86 -0.79 -3.78
C CYS A 208 4.13 -1.58 -3.56
N CYS A 209 4.18 -2.38 -2.51
CA CYS A 209 5.38 -3.13 -2.15
C CYS A 209 4.96 -4.48 -1.62
N ILE A 210 5.61 -5.52 -2.12
CA ILE A 210 5.32 -6.88 -1.70
C ILE A 210 6.61 -7.50 -1.18
N GLN A 211 6.57 -8.04 0.02
CA GLN A 211 7.69 -8.75 0.63
C GLN A 211 7.46 -10.24 0.49
N ILE A 212 8.41 -10.94 -0.10
CA ILE A 212 8.34 -12.37 -0.32
C ILE A 212 9.59 -13.03 0.24
N GLU A 213 9.42 -14.21 0.83
CA GLU A 213 10.52 -14.95 1.45
C GLU A 213 10.76 -16.27 0.75
N ASN A 214 11.96 -16.85 0.98
CA ASN A 214 12.41 -18.02 0.24
C ASN A 214 12.09 -19.36 0.92
N GLN A 215 11.09 -19.39 1.77
CA GLN A 215 10.67 -20.65 2.38
C GLN A 215 9.76 -21.45 1.43
N VAL A 216 9.70 -22.75 1.67
CA VAL A 216 8.74 -23.60 0.98
C VAL A 216 7.34 -23.26 1.54
N SER A 217 6.39 -22.95 0.65
CA SER A 217 5.09 -22.45 1.09
C SER A 217 4.37 -23.40 2.03
N ASP A 218 4.41 -24.69 1.74
CA ASP A 218 3.69 -25.69 2.53
C ASP A 218 4.36 -25.97 3.87
N GLU A 219 5.60 -25.52 4.05
CA GLU A 219 6.39 -25.80 5.25
C GLU A 219 6.85 -24.54 5.93
N LYS A 220 6.21 -23.43 5.61
CA LYS A 220 6.58 -22.13 6.12
C LYS A 220 6.38 -22.05 7.63
N GLN A 221 7.37 -21.46 8.31
CA GLN A 221 7.27 -21.16 9.74
C GLN A 221 7.79 -19.76 10.00
N CYS A 222 7.63 -19.33 11.24
CA CYS A 222 8.14 -18.03 11.64
C CYS A 222 9.65 -17.95 11.36
N GLY A 223 10.07 -16.82 10.80
CA GLY A 223 11.47 -16.64 10.41
C GLY A 223 12.46 -16.77 11.56
N HIS A 224 12.00 -16.60 12.80
CA HIS A 224 12.86 -16.72 13.96
C HIS A 224 13.13 -18.19 14.35
N GLN A 225 12.40 -19.13 13.78
CA GLN A 225 12.55 -20.53 14.17
C GLN A 225 13.70 -21.19 13.41
N ASP A 226 14.26 -22.22 14.03
CA ASP A 226 15.27 -23.04 13.39
C ASP A 226 14.60 -24.12 12.57
N GLY A 227 15.35 -24.66 11.60
CA GLY A 227 14.87 -25.81 10.83
C GLY A 227 13.93 -25.44 9.69
N LYS A 228 13.92 -24.19 9.29
CA LYS A 228 13.09 -23.78 8.14
C LYS A 228 13.56 -24.49 6.87
N VAL A 229 12.66 -24.65 5.93
CA VAL A 229 12.96 -25.28 4.65
C VAL A 229 12.88 -24.21 3.57
N THR A 230 13.99 -24.00 2.85
CA THR A 230 14.04 -22.98 1.81
C THR A 230 13.88 -23.63 0.44
N VAL A 231 13.51 -22.82 -0.56
CA VAL A 231 13.41 -23.29 -1.94
C VAL A 231 14.72 -23.08 -2.67
N PRO A 232 14.99 -23.84 -3.74
CA PRO A 232 16.13 -23.54 -4.61
C PRO A 232 15.99 -22.13 -5.18
N HIS A 233 17.13 -21.57 -5.51
CA HIS A 233 17.14 -20.21 -6.07
C HIS A 233 16.26 -20.04 -7.29
N UNK A 234 16.25 -20.87 -8.06
CA UNK A 234 15.49 -20.81 -9.20
C UNK A 234 14.04 -20.67 -8.98
N ASP A 235 13.68 -21.41 -8.04
CA ASP A 235 12.26 -21.32 -7.67
C ASP A 235 11.94 -19.98 -7.05
N PHE A 236 12.81 -19.47 -6.22
CA PHE A 236 12.58 -18.17 -5.60
C PHE A 236 12.60 -17.05 -6.64
N LEU A 237 13.53 -17.10 -7.58
CA LEU A 237 13.56 -16.11 -8.65
C LEU A 237 12.29 -16.16 -9.50
N ALA A 238 11.76 -17.35 -9.74
CA ALA A 238 10.52 -17.46 -10.49
C ALA A 238 9.37 -16.74 -9.75
N LYS A 239 9.32 -16.90 -8.44
CA LYS A 239 8.30 -16.22 -7.65
C LYS A 239 8.49 -14.71 -7.64
N ILE A 240 9.75 -14.25 -7.50
CA ILE A 240 10.03 -12.81 -7.56
C ILE A 240 9.61 -12.25 -8.92
N ASN A 241 9.93 -12.97 -10.00
CA ASN A 241 9.54 -12.56 -11.35
C ASN A 241 8.02 -12.52 -11.50
N ALA A 242 7.32 -13.48 -10.87
CA ALA A 242 5.86 -13.48 -10.92
C ALA A 242 5.28 -12.22 -10.26
N VAL A 243 5.86 -11.78 -9.14
CA VAL A 243 5.43 -10.55 -8.48
C VAL A 243 5.74 -9.34 -9.37
N ARG A 244 6.94 -9.31 -9.96
CA ARG A 244 7.30 -8.21 -10.87
C ARG A 244 6.34 -8.14 -12.04
N TYR A 245 6.03 -9.31 -12.62
CA TYR A 245 5.10 -9.34 -13.75
C TYR A 245 3.73 -8.81 -13.36
N ALA A 246 3.24 -9.15 -12.16
CA ALA A 246 1.96 -8.65 -11.70
C ALA A 246 1.97 -7.11 -11.62
N PHE A 247 3.03 -6.53 -11.06
CA PHE A 247 3.15 -5.08 -11.00
C PHE A 247 3.11 -4.47 -12.41
N LEU A 248 3.91 -5.01 -13.32
CA LEU A 248 4.01 -4.46 -14.67
C LEU A 248 2.69 -4.60 -15.43
N GLU A 249 2.05 -5.75 -15.31
CA GLU A 249 0.79 -6.00 -16.01
C GLU A 249 -0.29 -5.02 -15.56
N LEU A 250 -0.29 -4.67 -14.28
CA LEU A 250 -1.28 -3.75 -13.73
C LEU A 250 -0.88 -2.28 -13.88
N GLY A 251 0.24 -2.02 -14.53
CA GLY A 251 0.66 -0.64 -14.78
C GLY A 251 1.30 0.04 -13.59
N VAL A 252 1.71 -0.72 -12.57
CA VAL A 252 2.40 -0.17 -11.41
C VAL A 252 3.90 -0.38 -11.61
N ASP A 253 4.46 0.38 -12.55
CA ASP A 253 5.84 0.17 -12.99
C ASP A 253 6.84 0.41 -11.87
N ASP A 254 6.48 1.27 -10.93
CA ASP A 254 7.35 1.62 -9.80
C ASP A 254 7.21 0.66 -8.62
N GLY A 255 6.40 -0.38 -8.73
CA GLY A 255 6.19 -1.32 -7.65
C GLY A 255 7.50 -1.86 -7.09
N VAL A 256 7.54 -2.10 -5.79
CA VAL A 256 8.75 -2.49 -5.09
C VAL A 256 8.60 -3.91 -4.57
N ILE A 257 9.66 -4.69 -4.66
CA ILE A 257 9.69 -6.05 -4.13
C ILE A 257 10.77 -6.11 -3.07
N VAL A 258 10.41 -6.57 -1.87
CA VAL A 258 11.38 -6.88 -0.83
C VAL A 258 11.61 -8.38 -0.87
N ALA A 259 12.80 -8.77 -1.34
CA ALA A 259 13.18 -10.18 -1.41
C ALA A 259 13.88 -10.53 -0.11
N ARG A 260 13.15 -11.25 0.75
CA ARG A 260 13.61 -11.63 2.08
C ARG A 260 14.20 -13.01 2.04
N THR A 261 15.26 -13.24 2.79
CA THR A 261 15.79 -14.58 2.96
C THR A 261 15.58 -15.04 4.40
N ASP A 262 15.13 -16.26 4.56
CA ASP A 262 15.01 -16.94 5.84
C ASP A 262 16.04 -18.07 5.97
N SER A 263 17.13 -17.97 5.22
CA SER A 263 18.15 -19.01 5.24
C SER A 263 18.90 -19.10 6.56
N LEU A 264 18.95 -18.01 7.32
CA LEU A 264 19.57 -18.06 8.64
C LEU A 264 18.76 -19.01 9.53
N GLY A 265 19.42 -20.04 10.06
CA GLY A 265 18.76 -21.04 10.87
C GLY A 265 17.98 -22.08 10.08
N ALA A 266 18.00 -22.01 8.75
CA ALA A 266 17.33 -23.03 7.93
C ALA A 266 18.06 -24.36 8.05
N GLY A 267 17.28 -25.43 8.07
CA GLY A 267 17.85 -26.77 8.21
C GLY A 267 17.93 -27.54 6.92
N LEU A 268 17.25 -27.07 5.86
CA LEU A 268 17.12 -27.86 4.65
C LEU A 268 16.70 -26.97 3.51
N THR A 269 17.20 -27.26 2.31
CA THR A 269 16.68 -26.72 1.07
C THR A 269 15.92 -27.85 0.37
N LYS A 270 14.71 -27.54 -0.09
CA LYS A 270 13.89 -28.54 -0.75
C LYS A 270 14.62 -29.07 -1.98
N GLN A 271 14.70 -30.37 -2.08
CA GLN A 271 15.44 -31.01 -3.17
C GLN A 271 14.71 -30.82 -4.49
N ILE A 272 15.51 -30.62 -5.52
CA ILE A 272 15.00 -30.60 -6.89
C ILE A 272 14.98 -32.04 -7.38
N ALA A 273 13.90 -32.42 -8.05
CA ALA A 273 13.82 -33.73 -8.65
C ALA A 273 14.91 -33.84 -9.73
N VAL A 274 15.72 -34.91 -9.68
CA VAL A 274 16.78 -35.12 -10.64
C VAL A 274 16.54 -36.42 -11.36
N THR A 275 17.11 -36.52 -12.56
CA THR A 275 17.11 -37.76 -13.31
C THR A 275 18.53 -38.30 -13.26
N UNK A 276 18.55 -39.24 -13.47
CA UNK A 276 19.76 -39.93 -13.48
C UNK A 276 20.72 -39.48 -14.47
N GLU A 277 20.10 -39.11 -15.38
CA GLU A 277 20.98 -38.54 -16.42
C GLU A 277 21.67 -37.28 -15.99
N UNK A 278 20.99 -36.63 -15.21
CA UNK A 278 21.43 -35.53 -14.92
C UNK A 278 22.31 -35.47 -13.92
N GLY A 279 22.39 -36.35 -13.46
CA GLY A 279 23.19 -36.45 -12.31
C GLY A 279 22.74 -35.57 -11.17
N ASP A 280 23.59 -35.46 -10.26
CA ASP A 280 23.29 -34.72 -9.05
C ASP A 280 23.32 -33.22 -9.28
N LEU A 281 22.21 -32.59 -9.01
CA LEU A 281 22.07 -31.15 -9.14
C LEU A 281 22.04 -30.46 -7.78
N GLY A 282 22.34 -31.19 -6.70
CA GLY A 282 22.26 -30.67 -5.33
C GLY A 282 23.22 -29.54 -5.00
#